data_6218b01d6b8849536d3f58aab8d7437e
#
_entry.id   6218b01d6b8849536d3f58aab8d7437e
#
_cell.length_a   1.000
_cell.length_b   1.000
_cell.length_c   1.000
_cell.angle_alpha   90.00
_cell.angle_beta   90.00
_cell.angle_gamma   90.00
#
_symmetry.space_group_name_H-M   'P 1'
#
loop_
_entity.id
_entity.type
_entity.pdbx_description
1 polymer ?
#
loop_
_entity_poly.entity_id
_entity_poly.type
_entity_poly.pdbx_seq_one_letter_code
_entity_poly.pdbx_strand_id
1 'polypeptide(L)'
;MNTLEEINSLEEQIQQLITRKNELIDRACVEGRDIALAHISSDVVSGFVPVDHLKVDKDTVVVYQGVPGAYSHQAMHDYFGKDIKNVNVAKFEDVIETVKSGKADYGVLPIENSSAGFVSGIYDMVGSSGLTIVGGDEVKVAHMLMGVPGSKLSDIQTVYSHPQGLLQCSEFLNRAGYAQCPVANTAVGA
;
A
#
# COMPACT_ATOMS: atom_id res chain seq x y z
N MET A 1 -21.40 33.40 -14.53
CA MET A 1 -20.79 32.49 -13.58
C MET A 1 -19.31 32.87 -13.49
N ASN A 2 -18.81 33.16 -12.32
CA ASN A 2 -17.41 33.55 -12.12
C ASN A 2 -16.56 32.26 -12.24
N THR A 3 -15.36 32.37 -12.78
CA THR A 3 -14.41 31.24 -12.97
C THR A 3 -14.18 30.46 -11.66
N LEU A 4 -14.26 31.12 -10.52
CA LEU A 4 -14.14 30.51 -9.21
C LEU A 4 -15.37 29.63 -8.85
N GLU A 5 -16.57 30.09 -9.20
CA GLU A 5 -17.80 29.32 -9.01
C GLU A 5 -17.83 28.07 -9.92
N GLU A 6 -17.26 28.19 -11.10
CA GLU A 6 -17.13 27.07 -12.04
C GLU A 6 -16.11 26.03 -11.53
N ILE A 7 -14.99 26.46 -10.98
CA ILE A 7 -14.00 25.59 -10.36
C ILE A 7 -14.62 24.83 -9.17
N ASN A 8 -15.30 25.52 -8.25
CA ASN A 8 -15.93 24.89 -7.09
C ASN A 8 -17.01 23.88 -7.52
N SER A 9 -17.79 24.21 -8.56
CA SER A 9 -18.79 23.27 -9.10
C SER A 9 -18.15 22.01 -9.71
N LEU A 10 -17.01 22.17 -10.38
CA LEU A 10 -16.25 21.04 -10.93
C LEU A 10 -15.63 20.18 -9.83
N GLU A 11 -15.14 20.78 -8.77
CA GLU A 11 -14.60 20.06 -7.60
C GLU A 11 -15.68 19.24 -6.91
N GLU A 12 -16.89 19.79 -6.72
CA GLU A 12 -18.03 19.03 -6.18
C GLU A 12 -18.42 17.86 -7.09
N GLN A 13 -18.45 18.06 -8.40
CA GLN A 13 -18.72 17.00 -9.36
C GLN A 13 -17.65 15.89 -9.34
N ILE A 14 -16.38 16.26 -9.24
CA ILE A 14 -15.27 15.33 -9.11
C ILE A 14 -15.43 14.48 -7.84
N GLN A 15 -15.76 15.08 -6.70
CA GLN A 15 -15.98 14.34 -5.45
C GLN A 15 -17.17 13.39 -5.54
N GLN A 16 -18.27 13.79 -6.17
CA GLN A 16 -19.42 12.92 -6.40
C GLN A 16 -19.06 11.74 -7.31
N LEU A 17 -18.26 11.96 -8.36
CA LEU A 17 -17.81 10.91 -9.27
C LEU A 17 -16.84 9.95 -8.57
N ILE A 18 -15.95 10.44 -7.71
CA ILE A 18 -15.06 9.61 -6.90
C ILE A 18 -15.86 8.72 -5.96
N THR A 19 -16.83 9.28 -5.24
CA THR A 19 -17.72 8.52 -4.35
C THR A 19 -18.47 7.44 -5.13
N ARG A 20 -19.06 7.82 -6.27
CA ARG A 20 -19.81 6.88 -7.11
C ARG A 20 -18.92 5.78 -7.69
N LYS A 21 -17.69 6.10 -8.09
CA LYS A 21 -16.69 5.13 -8.53
C LYS A 21 -16.39 4.12 -7.44
N ASN A 22 -16.16 4.58 -6.20
CA ASN A 22 -15.84 3.70 -5.07
C ASN A 22 -17.01 2.77 -4.73
N GLU A 23 -18.25 3.29 -4.71
CA GLU A 23 -19.45 2.46 -4.55
C GLU A 23 -19.59 1.39 -5.65
N LEU A 24 -19.22 1.72 -6.88
CA LEU A 24 -19.24 0.76 -7.98
C LEU A 24 -18.13 -0.29 -7.88
N ILE A 25 -16.96 0.11 -7.41
CA ILE A 25 -15.84 -0.82 -7.13
C ILE A 25 -16.23 -1.78 -6.00
N ASP A 26 -16.76 -1.27 -4.90
CA ASP A 26 -17.22 -2.11 -3.78
C ASP A 26 -18.28 -3.10 -4.23
N ARG A 27 -19.25 -2.63 -5.02
CA ARG A 27 -20.29 -3.48 -5.60
C ARG A 27 -19.72 -4.51 -6.55
N ALA A 28 -18.81 -4.11 -7.45
CA ALA A 28 -18.14 -5.02 -8.38
C ALA A 28 -17.24 -6.03 -7.65
N CYS A 29 -16.60 -5.65 -6.53
CA CYS A 29 -15.87 -6.59 -5.68
C CYS A 29 -16.79 -7.62 -5.03
N VAL A 30 -17.97 -7.22 -4.56
CA VAL A 30 -18.98 -8.13 -3.99
C VAL A 30 -19.58 -9.03 -5.07
N GLU A 31 -20.01 -8.45 -6.20
CA GLU A 31 -20.57 -9.18 -7.35
C GLU A 31 -19.49 -10.01 -8.06
N GLY A 32 -18.25 -9.49 -8.15
CA GLY A 32 -17.13 -10.17 -8.79
C GLY A 32 -16.66 -11.42 -8.05
N ARG A 33 -16.85 -11.52 -6.74
CA ARG A 33 -16.64 -12.78 -6.02
C ARG A 33 -17.62 -13.86 -6.48
N ASP A 34 -18.88 -13.48 -6.70
CA ASP A 34 -19.91 -14.42 -7.14
C ASP A 34 -19.85 -14.68 -8.66
N ILE A 35 -19.53 -13.66 -9.45
CA ILE A 35 -19.44 -13.75 -10.91
C ILE A 35 -18.12 -14.39 -11.36
N ALA A 36 -17.00 -14.09 -10.72
CA ALA A 36 -15.71 -14.71 -11.03
C ALA A 36 -15.75 -16.22 -10.75
N LEU A 37 -16.41 -16.65 -9.66
CA LEU A 37 -16.63 -18.06 -9.37
C LEU A 37 -17.64 -18.73 -10.32
N ALA A 38 -18.60 -17.98 -10.86
CA ALA A 38 -19.62 -18.51 -11.76
C ALA A 38 -19.21 -18.54 -13.24
N HIS A 39 -18.23 -17.72 -13.65
CA HIS A 39 -17.79 -17.59 -15.04
C HIS A 39 -16.36 -18.04 -15.32
N ILE A 40 -15.58 -18.39 -14.30
CA ILE A 40 -14.31 -19.07 -14.51
C ILE A 40 -14.66 -20.49 -14.99
N SER A 41 -14.42 -20.77 -16.27
CA SER A 41 -14.64 -22.11 -16.81
C SER A 41 -13.83 -23.11 -16.01
N SER A 42 -14.37 -24.32 -15.81
CA SER A 42 -13.70 -25.40 -15.10
C SER A 42 -12.27 -25.66 -15.60
N ASP A 43 -11.98 -25.31 -16.84
CA ASP A 43 -10.68 -25.50 -17.49
C ASP A 43 -9.63 -24.47 -17.03
N VAL A 44 -10.06 -23.25 -16.64
CA VAL A 44 -9.16 -22.23 -16.07
C VAL A 44 -8.88 -22.51 -14.60
N VAL A 45 -9.87 -23.07 -13.88
CA VAL A 45 -9.75 -23.39 -12.45
C VAL A 45 -8.99 -24.71 -12.23
N SER A 46 -8.94 -25.61 -13.22
CA SER A 46 -8.31 -26.92 -13.07
C SER A 46 -6.80 -26.88 -12.79
N GLY A 47 -6.15 -25.73 -13.01
CA GLY A 47 -4.74 -25.52 -12.68
C GLY A 47 -4.49 -24.86 -11.31
N PHE A 48 -5.55 -24.40 -10.62
CA PHE A 48 -5.41 -23.75 -9.31
C PHE A 48 -5.79 -24.74 -8.21
N VAL A 49 -4.83 -25.05 -7.35
CA VAL A 49 -5.08 -25.79 -6.12
C VAL A 49 -5.35 -24.77 -5.02
N PRO A 50 -6.56 -24.77 -4.40
CA PRO A 50 -6.80 -23.91 -3.25
C PRO A 50 -5.76 -24.21 -2.16
N VAL A 51 -5.11 -23.18 -1.64
CA VAL A 51 -4.18 -23.32 -0.52
C VAL A 51 -4.96 -22.93 0.73
N ASP A 52 -5.38 -23.92 1.50
CA ASP A 52 -6.11 -23.69 2.75
C ASP A 52 -5.24 -22.96 3.80
N HIS A 53 -3.92 -23.21 3.77
CA HIS A 53 -2.95 -22.55 4.65
C HIS A 53 -1.64 -22.34 3.91
N LEU A 54 -1.05 -21.16 4.09
CA LEU A 54 0.32 -20.92 3.64
C LEU A 54 1.28 -21.81 4.42
N LYS A 55 2.23 -22.40 3.71
CA LYS A 55 3.32 -23.13 4.35
C LYS A 55 4.34 -22.13 4.89
N VAL A 56 4.23 -21.82 6.18
CA VAL A 56 5.16 -20.94 6.89
C VAL A 56 5.84 -21.73 7.98
N ASP A 57 7.15 -21.77 7.95
CA ASP A 57 7.98 -22.44 8.96
C ASP A 57 9.18 -21.55 9.36
N LYS A 58 10.06 -22.06 10.22
CA LYS A 58 11.24 -21.35 10.73
C LYS A 58 12.26 -20.97 9.64
N ASP A 59 12.18 -21.59 8.47
CA ASP A 59 13.11 -21.35 7.37
C ASP A 59 12.51 -20.48 6.28
N THR A 60 11.21 -20.20 6.35
CA THR A 60 10.50 -19.32 5.44
C THR A 60 11.09 -17.92 5.43
N VAL A 61 11.39 -17.41 4.25
CA VAL A 61 11.93 -16.05 4.01
C VAL A 61 10.90 -15.21 3.27
N VAL A 62 10.63 -14.01 3.78
CA VAL A 62 9.72 -13.05 3.15
C VAL A 62 10.49 -11.83 2.69
N VAL A 63 10.29 -11.41 1.45
CA VAL A 63 10.86 -10.16 0.92
C VAL A 63 9.80 -9.05 0.88
N TYR A 64 10.18 -7.83 1.23
CA TYR A 64 9.33 -6.64 1.15
C TYR A 64 10.08 -5.45 0.57
N GLN A 65 9.33 -4.51 -0.02
CA GLN A 65 9.90 -3.28 -0.54
C GLN A 65 9.98 -2.22 0.57
N GLY A 66 11.08 -1.48 0.60
CA GLY A 66 11.29 -0.35 1.51
C GLY A 66 12.38 -0.62 2.54
N VAL A 67 12.26 0.04 3.67
CA VAL A 67 13.22 -0.04 4.79
C VAL A 67 12.51 -0.59 6.05
N PRO A 68 13.25 -1.10 7.04
CA PRO A 68 12.67 -1.44 8.34
C PRO A 68 11.86 -0.27 8.91
N GLY A 69 10.65 -0.55 9.40
CA GLY A 69 9.70 0.46 9.87
C GLY A 69 8.74 1.00 8.81
N ALA A 70 8.91 0.68 7.53
CA ALA A 70 7.93 1.02 6.48
C ALA A 70 6.63 0.21 6.64
N TYR A 71 5.53 0.68 6.01
CA TYR A 71 4.23 -0.02 6.06
C TYR A 71 4.29 -1.43 5.46
N SER A 72 5.10 -1.65 4.41
CA SER A 72 5.32 -3.00 3.87
C SER A 72 6.01 -3.93 4.88
N HIS A 73 6.91 -3.40 5.72
CA HIS A 73 7.52 -4.14 6.82
C HIS A 73 6.51 -4.48 7.90
N GLN A 74 5.63 -3.54 8.25
CA GLN A 74 4.54 -3.79 9.18
C GLN A 74 3.57 -4.85 8.63
N ALA A 75 3.10 -4.71 7.38
CA ALA A 75 2.23 -5.68 6.72
C ALA A 75 2.82 -7.09 6.77
N MET A 76 4.11 -7.21 6.49
CA MET A 76 4.81 -8.48 6.57
C MET A 76 4.74 -9.09 7.99
N HIS A 77 5.01 -8.30 9.02
CA HIS A 77 4.97 -8.78 10.40
C HIS A 77 3.55 -9.09 10.89
N ASP A 78 2.56 -8.31 10.46
CA ASP A 78 1.16 -8.52 10.84
C ASP A 78 0.63 -9.82 10.21
N TYR A 79 1.05 -10.13 8.98
CA TYR A 79 0.60 -11.31 8.25
C TYR A 79 1.39 -12.59 8.60
N PHE A 80 2.73 -12.53 8.65
CA PHE A 80 3.60 -13.70 8.81
C PHE A 80 4.14 -13.88 10.24
N GLY A 81 3.94 -12.88 11.11
CA GLY A 81 4.50 -12.86 12.47
C GLY A 81 5.84 -12.13 12.57
N LYS A 82 6.17 -11.72 13.80
CA LYS A 82 7.35 -10.85 14.06
C LYS A 82 8.70 -11.55 13.91
N ASP A 83 8.72 -12.87 14.06
CA ASP A 83 9.95 -13.66 14.05
C ASP A 83 10.28 -14.22 12.67
N ILE A 84 9.52 -13.85 11.63
CA ILE A 84 9.74 -14.31 10.26
C ILE A 84 11.09 -13.80 9.72
N LYS A 85 11.85 -14.69 9.08
CA LYS A 85 13.05 -14.27 8.36
C LYS A 85 12.65 -13.38 7.21
N ASN A 86 13.32 -12.25 7.06
CA ASN A 86 12.95 -11.29 6.04
C ASN A 86 14.14 -10.60 5.41
N VAL A 87 13.94 -10.10 4.20
CA VAL A 87 14.87 -9.25 3.48
C VAL A 87 14.11 -8.07 2.89
N ASN A 88 14.75 -6.92 2.83
CA ASN A 88 14.17 -5.75 2.20
C ASN A 88 14.90 -5.39 0.91
N VAL A 89 14.14 -4.85 -0.04
CA VAL A 89 14.63 -4.39 -1.33
C VAL A 89 14.13 -2.97 -1.64
N ALA A 90 14.82 -2.28 -2.54
CA ALA A 90 14.50 -0.88 -2.82
C ALA A 90 13.29 -0.71 -3.75
N LYS A 91 13.07 -1.65 -4.68
CA LYS A 91 12.06 -1.54 -5.74
C LYS A 91 11.06 -2.70 -5.67
N PHE A 92 9.87 -2.49 -6.22
CA PHE A 92 8.84 -3.53 -6.32
C PHE A 92 9.26 -4.67 -7.26
N GLU A 93 9.97 -4.35 -8.34
CA GLU A 93 10.50 -5.35 -9.27
C GLU A 93 11.45 -6.32 -8.57
N ASP A 94 12.28 -5.80 -7.65
CA ASP A 94 13.23 -6.62 -6.90
C ASP A 94 12.52 -7.62 -5.96
N VAL A 95 11.32 -7.28 -5.47
CA VAL A 95 10.50 -8.23 -4.70
C VAL A 95 10.13 -9.44 -5.57
N ILE A 96 9.60 -9.17 -6.76
CA ILE A 96 9.23 -10.22 -7.72
C ILE A 96 10.43 -11.09 -8.08
N GLU A 97 11.56 -10.48 -8.43
CA GLU A 97 12.77 -11.21 -8.82
C GLU A 97 13.37 -12.02 -7.66
N THR A 98 13.28 -11.53 -6.43
CA THR A 98 13.75 -12.24 -5.24
C THR A 98 12.95 -13.52 -5.03
N VAL A 99 11.62 -13.47 -5.18
CA VAL A 99 10.76 -14.66 -5.07
C VAL A 99 10.98 -15.61 -6.26
N LYS A 100 11.02 -15.10 -7.49
CA LYS A 100 11.26 -15.92 -8.70
C LYS A 100 12.59 -16.64 -8.68
N SER A 101 13.61 -16.02 -8.11
CA SER A 101 14.94 -16.65 -7.98
C SER A 101 15.05 -17.65 -6.83
N GLY A 102 13.99 -17.84 -6.04
CA GLY A 102 13.96 -18.75 -4.88
C GLY A 102 14.78 -18.25 -3.68
N LYS A 103 15.12 -16.96 -3.64
CA LYS A 103 15.81 -16.34 -2.49
C LYS A 103 14.86 -15.96 -1.38
N ALA A 104 13.57 -15.85 -1.69
CA ALA A 104 12.48 -15.71 -0.74
C ALA A 104 11.32 -16.60 -1.17
N ASP A 105 10.52 -17.05 -0.21
CA ASP A 105 9.35 -17.90 -0.43
C ASP A 105 8.11 -17.05 -0.75
N TYR A 106 8.01 -15.89 -0.14
CA TYR A 106 6.91 -14.94 -0.31
C TYR A 106 7.41 -13.52 -0.49
N GLY A 107 6.61 -12.72 -1.20
CA GLY A 107 6.84 -11.28 -1.38
C GLY A 107 5.64 -10.47 -0.91
N VAL A 108 5.90 -9.32 -0.28
CA VAL A 108 4.88 -8.37 0.16
C VAL A 108 4.95 -7.12 -0.73
N LEU A 109 3.84 -6.82 -1.37
CA LEU A 109 3.69 -5.67 -2.27
C LEU A 109 2.43 -4.88 -1.90
N PRO A 110 2.50 -3.54 -1.86
CA PRO A 110 1.31 -2.72 -1.71
C PRO A 110 0.52 -2.71 -3.03
N ILE A 111 -0.77 -2.98 -2.98
CA ILE A 111 -1.63 -3.00 -4.17
C ILE A 111 -2.44 -1.71 -4.28
N GLU A 112 -2.95 -1.24 -3.15
CA GLU A 112 -3.85 -0.09 -3.09
C GLU A 112 -3.60 0.76 -1.84
N ASN A 113 -3.88 2.04 -1.96
CA ASN A 113 -3.94 2.97 -0.85
C ASN A 113 -5.28 3.71 -0.91
N SER A 114 -6.02 3.74 0.19
CA SER A 114 -7.37 4.33 0.25
C SER A 114 -7.43 5.82 -0.14
N SER A 115 -6.33 6.55 0.00
CA SER A 115 -6.24 7.98 -0.37
C SER A 115 -5.63 8.23 -1.74
N ALA A 116 -4.78 7.32 -2.25
CA ALA A 116 -4.07 7.49 -3.52
C ALA A 116 -4.57 6.52 -4.62
N GLY A 117 -5.40 5.53 -4.26
CA GLY A 117 -5.87 4.49 -5.17
C GLY A 117 -4.82 3.42 -5.44
N PHE A 118 -4.91 2.78 -6.58
CA PHE A 118 -4.01 1.68 -6.96
C PHE A 118 -2.57 2.12 -7.11
N VAL A 119 -1.66 1.28 -6.61
CA VAL A 119 -0.22 1.49 -6.84
C VAL A 119 0.11 1.13 -8.28
N SER A 120 0.55 2.13 -9.04
CA SER A 120 0.77 1.99 -10.48
C SER A 120 1.74 0.85 -10.81
N GLY A 121 1.38 0.04 -11.79
CA GLY A 121 2.21 -1.03 -12.35
C GLY A 121 2.27 -2.32 -11.54
N ILE A 122 1.78 -2.38 -10.29
CA ILE A 122 1.87 -3.59 -9.46
C ILE A 122 1.05 -4.73 -10.04
N TYR A 123 -0.18 -4.48 -10.49
CA TYR A 123 -1.02 -5.53 -11.10
C TYR A 123 -0.39 -6.12 -12.35
N ASP A 124 0.13 -5.27 -13.24
CA ASP A 124 0.77 -5.72 -14.49
C ASP A 124 2.06 -6.51 -14.17
N MET A 125 2.81 -6.06 -13.19
CA MET A 125 4.04 -6.71 -12.74
C MET A 125 3.74 -8.10 -12.15
N VAL A 126 2.75 -8.22 -11.27
CA VAL A 126 2.34 -9.51 -10.70
C VAL A 126 1.76 -10.41 -11.79
N GLY A 127 0.84 -9.89 -12.63
CA GLY A 127 0.20 -10.65 -13.70
C GLY A 127 1.18 -11.21 -14.74
N SER A 128 2.27 -10.48 -15.02
CA SER A 128 3.31 -10.93 -15.97
C SER A 128 4.41 -11.78 -15.33
N SER A 129 4.46 -11.86 -14.01
CA SER A 129 5.57 -12.52 -13.28
C SER A 129 5.52 -14.04 -13.33
N GLY A 130 4.33 -14.62 -13.47
CA GLY A 130 4.08 -16.05 -13.27
C GLY A 130 3.96 -16.45 -11.79
N LEU A 131 3.98 -15.48 -10.88
CA LEU A 131 3.71 -15.71 -9.45
C LEU A 131 2.20 -15.66 -9.18
N THR A 132 1.79 -16.23 -8.05
CA THR A 132 0.38 -16.28 -7.62
C THR A 132 0.20 -15.44 -6.35
N ILE A 133 -0.88 -14.68 -6.29
CA ILE A 133 -1.30 -14.00 -5.06
C ILE A 133 -1.89 -15.07 -4.13
N VAL A 134 -1.31 -15.21 -2.95
CA VAL A 134 -1.66 -16.24 -1.97
C VAL A 134 -2.34 -15.69 -0.73
N GLY A 135 -2.45 -14.36 -0.62
CA GLY A 135 -3.15 -13.72 0.47
C GLY A 135 -3.11 -12.21 0.36
N GLY A 136 -3.86 -11.53 1.20
CA GLY A 136 -3.90 -10.09 1.30
C GLY A 136 -4.24 -9.66 2.72
N ASP A 137 -3.75 -8.48 3.11
CA ASP A 137 -4.01 -7.88 4.40
C ASP A 137 -4.10 -6.36 4.26
N GLU A 138 -4.65 -5.71 5.25
CA GLU A 138 -4.84 -4.26 5.29
C GLU A 138 -4.07 -3.65 6.46
N VAL A 139 -3.21 -2.67 6.16
CA VAL A 139 -2.48 -1.92 7.19
C VAL A 139 -3.06 -0.52 7.32
N LYS A 140 -3.54 -0.21 8.52
CA LYS A 140 -4.01 1.14 8.82
C LYS A 140 -2.84 2.12 8.83
N VAL A 141 -2.84 3.06 7.89
CA VAL A 141 -1.88 4.15 7.86
C VAL A 141 -2.22 5.17 8.95
N ALA A 142 -1.34 5.31 9.94
CA ALA A 142 -1.46 6.27 11.02
C ALA A 142 -0.12 6.98 11.19
N HIS A 143 0.00 8.17 10.60
CA HIS A 143 1.24 8.94 10.69
C HIS A 143 1.42 9.52 12.09
N MET A 144 2.65 9.42 12.60
CA MET A 144 3.06 10.00 13.87
C MET A 144 4.09 11.10 13.63
N LEU A 145 3.91 12.24 14.28
CA LEU A 145 4.92 13.28 14.31
C LEU A 145 5.96 12.92 15.35
N MET A 146 7.19 12.72 14.93
CA MET A 146 8.32 12.37 15.78
C MET A 146 9.29 13.53 15.86
N GLY A 147 9.93 13.69 17.02
CA GLY A 147 10.95 14.68 17.26
C GLY A 147 12.09 14.14 18.11
N VAL A 148 13.17 14.91 18.21
CA VAL A 148 14.29 14.58 19.09
C VAL A 148 13.80 14.46 20.55
N PRO A 149 14.25 13.46 21.32
CA PRO A 149 13.85 13.32 22.72
C PRO A 149 13.99 14.63 23.50
N GLY A 150 12.91 15.00 24.19
CA GLY A 150 12.84 16.26 24.97
C GLY A 150 12.33 17.49 24.20
N SER A 151 12.16 17.41 22.87
CA SER A 151 11.56 18.49 22.08
C SER A 151 10.06 18.64 22.36
N LYS A 152 9.54 19.85 22.18
CA LYS A 152 8.12 20.20 22.27
C LYS A 152 7.58 20.53 20.89
N LEU A 153 6.27 20.46 20.71
CA LEU A 153 5.63 20.86 19.44
C LEU A 153 5.98 22.29 19.02
N SER A 154 6.17 23.18 20.00
CA SER A 154 6.59 24.58 19.75
C SER A 154 7.99 24.71 19.16
N ASP A 155 8.83 23.71 19.29
CA ASP A 155 10.23 23.76 18.84
C ASP A 155 10.36 23.29 17.39
N ILE A 156 9.29 22.66 16.84
CA ILE A 156 9.27 22.14 15.49
C ILE A 156 9.07 23.28 14.49
N GLN A 157 9.99 23.39 13.55
CA GLN A 157 9.94 24.35 12.45
C GLN A 157 9.73 23.67 11.11
N THR A 158 10.34 22.49 10.91
CA THR A 158 10.30 21.75 9.65
C THR A 158 9.97 20.30 9.88
N VAL A 159 9.09 19.75 9.04
CA VAL A 159 8.71 18.32 9.04
C VAL A 159 9.24 17.67 7.77
N TYR A 160 9.93 16.55 7.94
CA TYR A 160 10.51 15.74 6.87
C TYR A 160 9.69 14.49 6.68
N SER A 161 9.24 14.20 5.48
CA SER A 161 8.55 12.95 5.14
C SER A 161 8.52 12.71 3.63
N HIS A 162 8.12 11.52 3.23
CA HIS A 162 7.81 11.23 1.83
C HIS A 162 6.67 12.17 1.35
N PRO A 163 6.66 12.63 0.09
CA PRO A 163 5.62 13.51 -0.45
C PRO A 163 4.19 13.05 -0.15
N GLN A 164 3.93 11.74 -0.29
CA GLN A 164 2.62 11.17 0.03
C GLN A 164 2.24 11.33 1.50
N GLY A 165 3.18 11.15 2.43
CA GLY A 165 2.95 11.36 3.86
C GLY A 165 2.66 12.83 4.19
N LEU A 166 3.41 13.77 3.58
CA LEU A 166 3.16 15.21 3.72
C LEU A 166 1.76 15.58 3.20
N LEU A 167 1.37 15.04 2.04
CA LEU A 167 0.06 15.28 1.45
C LEU A 167 -1.08 14.75 2.35
N GLN A 168 -0.95 13.54 2.85
CA GLN A 168 -1.94 12.93 3.76
C GLN A 168 -2.09 13.67 5.09
N CYS A 169 -1.04 14.37 5.54
CA CYS A 169 -1.03 15.17 6.76
C CYS A 169 -1.18 16.68 6.52
N SER A 170 -1.46 17.10 5.29
CA SER A 170 -1.39 18.51 4.86
C SER A 170 -2.26 19.45 5.70
N GLU A 171 -3.46 19.05 6.07
CA GLU A 171 -4.35 19.85 6.91
C GLU A 171 -3.71 20.16 8.27
N PHE A 172 -3.16 19.16 8.94
CA PHE A 172 -2.48 19.33 10.21
C PHE A 172 -1.23 20.20 10.07
N LEU A 173 -0.39 19.90 9.07
CA LEU A 173 0.88 20.59 8.86
C LEU A 173 0.68 22.08 8.51
N ASN A 174 -0.31 22.38 7.67
CA ASN A 174 -0.65 23.76 7.29
C ASN A 174 -1.23 24.53 8.47
N ARG A 175 -2.13 23.93 9.26
CA ARG A 175 -2.69 24.55 10.44
C ARG A 175 -1.62 24.84 11.51
N ALA A 176 -0.63 23.96 11.64
CA ALA A 176 0.48 24.13 12.57
C ALA A 176 1.55 25.11 12.06
N GLY A 177 1.54 25.45 10.77
CA GLY A 177 2.50 26.38 10.16
C GLY A 177 3.91 25.80 9.98
N TYR A 178 4.04 24.47 9.96
CA TYR A 178 5.35 23.82 9.79
C TYR A 178 5.82 23.88 8.33
N ALA A 179 7.10 24.17 8.12
CA ALA A 179 7.74 23.98 6.82
C ALA A 179 7.78 22.48 6.48
N GLN A 180 7.57 22.15 5.21
CA GLN A 180 7.51 20.76 4.75
C GLN A 180 8.69 20.48 3.84
N CYS A 181 9.48 19.45 4.15
CA CYS A 181 10.65 19.05 3.37
C CYS A 181 10.48 17.60 2.90
N PRO A 182 10.33 17.35 1.58
CA PRO A 182 10.18 16.01 1.05
C PRO A 182 11.49 15.22 1.13
N VAL A 183 11.39 13.96 1.53
CA VAL A 183 12.48 12.97 1.55
C VAL A 183 12.03 11.67 0.87
N ALA A 184 12.98 10.82 0.52
CA ALA A 184 12.71 9.63 -0.28
C ALA A 184 11.80 8.58 0.39
N ASN A 185 11.76 8.55 1.72
CA ASN A 185 10.95 7.59 2.48
C ASN A 185 10.55 8.18 3.84
N THR A 186 9.33 7.93 4.29
CA THR A 186 8.80 8.41 5.57
C THR A 186 9.64 7.90 6.76
N ALA A 187 10.08 6.65 6.72
CA ALA A 187 10.89 6.04 7.78
C ALA A 187 12.37 6.51 7.80
N VAL A 188 12.85 7.14 6.74
CA VAL A 188 14.22 7.73 6.69
C VAL A 188 14.27 9.11 7.36
N GLY A 189 13.11 9.77 7.50
CA GLY A 189 13.00 11.06 8.18
C GLY A 189 12.91 10.98 9.69
N ALA A 190 12.89 9.76 10.24
CA ALA A 190 12.69 9.49 11.67
C ALA A 190 14.03 9.13 12.43
#